data_218f8b375ba88dd9a0abfce9e4b9e3b0
#
_entry.id   218f8b375ba88dd9a0abfce9e4b9e3b0
#
_cell.length_a   1.000
_cell.length_b   1.000
_cell.length_c   1.000
_cell.angle_alpha   90.00
_cell.angle_beta   90.00
_cell.angle_gamma   90.00
#
_symmetry.space_group_name_H-M   'P 1'
#
loop_
_entity.id
_entity.type
_entity.pdbx_description
1 polymer ?
#
loop_
_entity_poly.entity_id
_entity_poly.type
_entity_poly.pdbx_seq_one_letter_code
_entity_poly.pdbx_strand_id
1 'polypeptide(L)'
;NNKEYDKAAELYNQLYLQHNYYQYFSQYVECLLFMEKYDEAENDLKSFIRRDNTINKWKAQINLAFVYQKNNETEKADKYLKKMINELPQDKNIYTQVANTLRMKDMDEYAIFLYDKGSNIPSMNYKFYMEKAMTYQSMMDFEKATDNYLLQLEMDPNDYEMIKSRLS
;
A
#
# COMPACT_ATOMS: atom_id res chain seq x y z
N ASN A 1 -10.78 20.02 -13.64
CA ASN A 1 -11.89 20.11 -14.59
C ASN A 1 -12.48 18.70 -14.78
N ASN A 2 -13.69 18.45 -14.23
CA ASN A 2 -14.29 17.10 -14.24
C ASN A 2 -14.35 16.46 -15.63
N LYS A 3 -14.53 17.27 -16.71
CA LYS A 3 -14.56 16.76 -18.09
C LYS A 3 -13.26 16.11 -18.57
N GLU A 4 -12.12 16.51 -18.03
CA GLU A 4 -10.83 15.90 -18.37
C GLU A 4 -10.68 14.54 -17.67
N TYR A 5 -11.14 14.45 -16.41
CA TYR A 5 -11.14 13.18 -15.68
C TYR A 5 -12.16 12.18 -16.25
N ASP A 6 -13.34 12.63 -16.73
CA ASP A 6 -14.30 11.76 -17.43
C ASP A 6 -13.64 11.09 -18.66
N LYS A 7 -12.99 11.89 -19.52
CA LYS A 7 -12.30 11.36 -20.71
C LYS A 7 -11.14 10.43 -20.34
N ALA A 8 -10.36 10.79 -19.30
CA ALA A 8 -9.27 9.95 -18.84
C ALA A 8 -9.80 8.62 -18.26
N ALA A 9 -10.90 8.65 -17.51
CA ALA A 9 -11.54 7.46 -16.98
C ALA A 9 -12.00 6.52 -18.10
N GLU A 10 -12.68 7.05 -19.13
CA GLU A 10 -13.10 6.25 -20.29
C GLU A 10 -11.90 5.59 -20.98
N LEU A 11 -10.81 6.36 -21.22
CA LEU A 11 -9.62 5.84 -21.87
C LEU A 11 -8.93 4.75 -21.03
N TYR A 12 -8.72 4.99 -19.73
CA TYR A 12 -8.11 4.00 -18.86
C TYR A 12 -8.95 2.73 -18.73
N ASN A 13 -10.28 2.86 -18.66
CA ASN A 13 -11.16 1.70 -18.65
C ASN A 13 -11.09 0.91 -19.96
N GLN A 14 -11.06 1.58 -21.12
CA GLN A 14 -10.87 0.93 -22.41
C GLN A 14 -9.53 0.19 -22.49
N LEU A 15 -8.43 0.83 -22.06
CA LEU A 15 -7.10 0.22 -22.01
C LEU A 15 -7.08 -0.99 -21.07
N TYR A 16 -7.76 -0.91 -19.92
CA TYR A 16 -7.89 -2.04 -19.01
C TYR A 16 -8.66 -3.20 -19.65
N LEU A 17 -9.78 -2.95 -20.29
CA LEU A 17 -10.57 -3.98 -20.98
C LEU A 17 -9.80 -4.64 -22.14
N GLN A 18 -8.94 -3.88 -22.82
CA GLN A 18 -8.14 -4.37 -23.94
C GLN A 18 -6.92 -5.17 -23.47
N HIS A 19 -6.21 -4.74 -22.44
CA HIS A 19 -4.90 -5.26 -22.04
C HIS A 19 -4.91 -6.02 -20.71
N ASN A 20 -5.96 -5.88 -19.92
CA ASN A 20 -6.10 -6.47 -18.58
C ASN A 20 -4.94 -6.13 -17.62
N TYR A 21 -4.29 -4.95 -17.78
CA TYR A 21 -3.23 -4.50 -16.87
C TYR A 21 -3.84 -3.72 -15.71
N TYR A 22 -3.57 -4.19 -14.48
CA TYR A 22 -4.06 -3.57 -13.26
C TYR A 22 -3.74 -2.07 -13.15
N GLN A 23 -2.61 -1.62 -13.71
CA GLN A 23 -2.23 -0.21 -13.71
C GLN A 23 -3.31 0.67 -14.36
N TYR A 24 -3.88 0.25 -15.49
CA TYR A 24 -4.96 1.00 -16.14
C TYR A 24 -6.22 1.03 -15.29
N PHE A 25 -6.57 -0.10 -14.66
CA PHE A 25 -7.69 -0.14 -13.71
C PHE A 25 -7.47 0.79 -12.52
N SER A 26 -6.26 0.81 -11.97
CA SER A 26 -5.92 1.72 -10.85
C SER A 26 -6.04 3.19 -11.25
N GLN A 27 -5.57 3.57 -12.46
CA GLN A 27 -5.71 4.94 -12.97
C GLN A 27 -7.17 5.31 -13.24
N TYR A 28 -7.97 4.39 -13.75
CA TYR A 28 -9.42 4.56 -13.88
C TYR A 28 -10.07 4.88 -12.53
N VAL A 29 -9.77 4.08 -11.50
CA VAL A 29 -10.27 4.31 -10.14
C VAL A 29 -9.83 5.67 -9.58
N GLU A 30 -8.59 6.10 -9.84
CA GLU A 30 -8.12 7.42 -9.43
C GLU A 30 -8.92 8.55 -10.12
N CYS A 31 -9.25 8.41 -11.39
CA CYS A 31 -10.12 9.36 -12.06
C CYS A 31 -11.51 9.43 -11.41
N LEU A 32 -12.09 8.29 -11.03
CA LEU A 32 -13.37 8.27 -10.30
C LEU A 32 -13.28 9.02 -8.96
N LEU A 33 -12.18 8.83 -8.22
CA LEU A 33 -11.95 9.54 -6.95
C LEU A 33 -11.84 11.06 -7.13
N PHE A 34 -11.13 11.53 -8.19
CA PHE A 34 -11.05 12.96 -8.52
C PHE A 34 -12.41 13.55 -8.89
N MET A 35 -13.33 12.72 -9.39
CA MET A 35 -14.71 13.12 -9.72
C MET A 35 -15.70 12.89 -8.55
N GLU A 36 -15.20 12.45 -7.40
CA GLU A 36 -16.01 12.10 -6.21
C GLU A 36 -17.07 11.01 -6.48
N LYS A 37 -16.82 10.16 -7.49
CA LYS A 37 -17.69 9.02 -7.83
C LYS A 37 -17.36 7.80 -6.95
N TYR A 38 -17.50 7.97 -5.63
CA TYR A 38 -17.07 6.96 -4.65
C TYR A 38 -17.83 5.63 -4.77
N ASP A 39 -19.15 5.69 -5.01
CA ASP A 39 -19.97 4.48 -5.15
C ASP A 39 -19.58 3.65 -6.38
N GLU A 40 -19.28 4.31 -7.50
CA GLU A 40 -18.82 3.65 -8.72
C GLU A 40 -17.43 2.99 -8.47
N ALA A 41 -16.51 3.74 -7.89
CA ALA A 41 -15.18 3.22 -7.53
C ALA A 41 -15.26 2.02 -6.56
N GLU A 42 -16.12 2.09 -5.54
CA GLU A 42 -16.33 1.00 -4.58
C GLU A 42 -16.88 -0.26 -5.28
N ASN A 43 -17.88 -0.12 -6.14
CA ASN A 43 -18.50 -1.24 -6.84
C ASN A 43 -17.52 -1.93 -7.80
N ASP A 44 -16.75 -1.15 -8.54
CA ASP A 44 -15.77 -1.68 -9.50
C ASP A 44 -14.60 -2.35 -8.79
N LEU A 45 -14.09 -1.75 -7.71
CA LEU A 45 -13.05 -2.37 -6.87
C LEU A 45 -13.53 -3.68 -6.24
N LYS A 46 -14.74 -3.72 -5.69
CA LYS A 46 -15.33 -4.95 -5.15
C LYS A 46 -15.48 -6.02 -6.23
N SER A 47 -15.88 -5.63 -7.42
CA SER A 47 -15.99 -6.54 -8.56
C SER A 47 -14.62 -7.10 -8.97
N PHE A 48 -13.58 -6.25 -9.02
CA PHE A 48 -12.21 -6.67 -9.29
C PHE A 48 -11.70 -7.65 -8.22
N ILE A 49 -11.82 -7.29 -6.94
CA ILE A 49 -11.36 -8.09 -5.79
C ILE A 49 -11.95 -9.51 -5.79
N ARG A 50 -13.21 -9.68 -6.23
CA ARG A 50 -13.86 -11.00 -6.31
C ARG A 50 -13.31 -11.89 -7.40
N ARG A 51 -12.75 -11.31 -8.47
CA ARG A 51 -12.27 -12.04 -9.65
C ARG A 51 -10.78 -12.29 -9.66
N ASP A 52 -10.02 -11.45 -8.98
CA ASP A 52 -8.55 -11.50 -8.96
C ASP A 52 -8.06 -12.25 -7.72
N ASN A 53 -7.09 -13.14 -7.92
CA ASN A 53 -6.42 -13.89 -6.85
C ASN A 53 -4.91 -13.67 -6.82
N THR A 54 -4.43 -12.67 -7.55
CA THR A 54 -3.02 -12.27 -7.61
C THR A 54 -2.70 -11.20 -6.56
N ILE A 55 -1.47 -10.70 -6.58
CA ILE A 55 -1.05 -9.52 -5.78
C ILE A 55 -1.93 -8.28 -6.04
N ASN A 56 -2.54 -8.17 -7.21
CA ASN A 56 -3.40 -7.04 -7.55
C ASN A 56 -4.69 -7.00 -6.73
N LYS A 57 -5.18 -8.18 -6.26
CA LYS A 57 -6.27 -8.24 -5.29
C LYS A 57 -5.98 -7.40 -4.05
N TRP A 58 -4.78 -7.54 -3.47
CA TRP A 58 -4.38 -6.79 -2.27
C TRP A 58 -4.23 -5.30 -2.55
N LYS A 59 -3.68 -4.94 -3.72
CA LYS A 59 -3.59 -3.55 -4.17
C LYS A 59 -4.99 -2.93 -4.36
N ALA A 60 -5.92 -3.68 -4.94
CA ALA A 60 -7.31 -3.23 -5.10
C ALA A 60 -8.03 -3.08 -3.75
N GLN A 61 -7.73 -3.94 -2.77
CA GLN A 61 -8.27 -3.80 -1.42
C GLN A 61 -7.75 -2.54 -0.70
N ILE A 62 -6.48 -2.16 -0.91
CA ILE A 62 -5.95 -0.89 -0.41
C ILE A 62 -6.65 0.29 -1.09
N ASN A 63 -6.83 0.24 -2.41
CA ASN A 63 -7.58 1.28 -3.13
C ASN A 63 -9.02 1.39 -2.62
N LEU A 64 -9.68 0.27 -2.30
CA LEU A 64 -11.02 0.29 -1.72
C LEU A 64 -11.04 0.95 -0.33
N ALA A 65 -10.06 0.65 0.51
CA ALA A 65 -9.94 1.33 1.80
C ALA A 65 -9.68 2.84 1.62
N PHE A 66 -8.90 3.22 0.61
CA PHE A 66 -8.67 4.62 0.27
C PHE A 66 -9.95 5.33 -0.21
N VAL A 67 -10.79 4.64 -0.98
CA VAL A 67 -12.14 5.14 -1.34
C VAL A 67 -12.96 5.42 -0.08
N TYR A 68 -12.98 4.49 0.89
CA TYR A 68 -13.67 4.69 2.16
C TYR A 68 -13.16 5.92 2.93
N GLN A 69 -11.83 6.11 2.99
CA GLN A 69 -11.25 7.31 3.63
C GLN A 69 -11.68 8.60 2.92
N LYS A 70 -11.64 8.63 1.58
CA LYS A 70 -12.06 9.80 0.79
C LYS A 70 -13.54 10.09 0.91
N ASN A 71 -14.35 9.06 1.14
CA ASN A 71 -15.79 9.18 1.40
C ASN A 71 -16.14 9.44 2.88
N ASN A 72 -15.15 9.83 3.70
CA ASN A 72 -15.29 10.08 5.15
C ASN A 72 -15.74 8.86 5.99
N GLU A 73 -15.56 7.63 5.47
CA GLU A 73 -15.87 6.37 6.16
C GLU A 73 -14.61 5.80 6.85
N THR A 74 -13.91 6.62 7.65
CA THR A 74 -12.57 6.30 8.19
C THR A 74 -12.56 5.04 9.06
N GLU A 75 -13.58 4.83 9.90
CA GLU A 75 -13.67 3.62 10.73
C GLU A 75 -13.85 2.34 9.89
N LYS A 76 -14.60 2.44 8.78
CA LYS A 76 -14.79 1.32 7.85
C LYS A 76 -13.47 1.00 7.14
N ALA A 77 -12.72 2.01 6.73
CA ALA A 77 -11.41 1.86 6.13
C ALA A 77 -10.43 1.17 7.09
N ASP A 78 -10.36 1.62 8.34
CA ASP A 78 -9.48 1.04 9.37
C ASP A 78 -9.78 -0.44 9.60
N LYS A 79 -11.04 -0.78 9.88
CA LYS A 79 -11.47 -2.18 10.06
C LYS A 79 -11.15 -3.05 8.84
N TYR A 80 -11.37 -2.50 7.65
CA TYR A 80 -11.13 -3.21 6.40
C TYR A 80 -9.65 -3.50 6.18
N LEU A 81 -8.77 -2.49 6.37
CA LEU A 81 -7.31 -2.65 6.23
C LEU A 81 -6.73 -3.62 7.25
N LYS A 82 -7.11 -3.49 8.51
CA LYS A 82 -6.64 -4.41 9.57
C LYS A 82 -7.05 -5.85 9.28
N LYS A 83 -8.28 -6.07 8.81
CA LYS A 83 -8.74 -7.39 8.39
C LYS A 83 -7.91 -7.90 7.22
N MET A 84 -7.76 -7.10 6.17
CA MET A 84 -6.97 -7.46 4.98
C MET A 84 -5.53 -7.84 5.36
N ILE A 85 -4.85 -7.03 6.19
CA ILE A 85 -3.49 -7.31 6.66
C ILE A 85 -3.42 -8.63 7.43
N ASN A 86 -4.47 -8.98 8.18
CA ASN A 86 -4.52 -10.23 8.92
C ASN A 86 -4.70 -11.48 8.02
N GLU A 87 -5.25 -11.30 6.85
CA GLU A 87 -5.49 -12.37 5.87
C GLU A 87 -4.34 -12.56 4.87
N LEU A 88 -3.30 -11.70 4.91
CA LEU A 88 -2.17 -11.81 3.99
C LEU A 88 -1.41 -13.13 4.16
N PRO A 89 -1.00 -13.78 3.05
CA PRO A 89 -0.06 -14.90 3.09
C PRO A 89 1.23 -14.50 3.79
N GLN A 90 1.83 -15.44 4.52
CA GLN A 90 3.10 -15.23 5.23
C GLN A 90 4.29 -15.26 4.25
N ASP A 91 4.38 -14.25 3.41
CA ASP A 91 5.40 -14.10 2.38
C ASP A 91 6.01 -12.69 2.42
N LYS A 92 7.34 -12.61 2.57
CA LYS A 92 8.08 -11.34 2.65
C LYS A 92 7.81 -10.44 1.44
N ASN A 93 7.79 -11.01 0.23
CA ASN A 93 7.62 -10.20 -0.98
C ASN A 93 6.20 -9.61 -1.06
N ILE A 94 5.18 -10.38 -0.62
CA ILE A 94 3.80 -9.89 -0.53
C ILE A 94 3.74 -8.74 0.48
N TYR A 95 4.33 -8.90 1.67
CA TYR A 95 4.38 -7.86 2.71
C TYR A 95 5.05 -6.58 2.19
N THR A 96 6.20 -6.69 1.53
CA THR A 96 6.91 -5.54 0.96
C THR A 96 6.08 -4.85 -0.12
N GLN A 97 5.44 -5.58 -1.04
CA GLN A 97 4.64 -4.99 -2.10
C GLN A 97 3.37 -4.33 -1.57
N VAL A 98 2.69 -4.95 -0.60
CA VAL A 98 1.50 -4.41 0.05
C VAL A 98 1.85 -3.15 0.83
N ALA A 99 2.93 -3.17 1.63
CA ALA A 99 3.40 -2.00 2.37
C ALA A 99 3.77 -0.83 1.44
N ASN A 100 4.46 -1.10 0.32
CA ASN A 100 4.76 -0.06 -0.66
C ASN A 100 3.49 0.55 -1.25
N THR A 101 2.45 -0.25 -1.50
CA THR A 101 1.16 0.26 -2.01
C THR A 101 0.45 1.12 -0.95
N LEU A 102 0.51 0.73 0.34
CA LEU A 102 -0.02 1.53 1.44
C LEU A 102 0.69 2.89 1.53
N ARG A 103 2.02 2.90 1.48
CA ARG A 103 2.84 4.11 1.51
C ARG A 103 2.55 5.06 0.33
N MET A 104 2.33 4.52 -0.87
CA MET A 104 1.93 5.32 -2.04
C MET A 104 0.57 6.01 -1.88
N LYS A 105 -0.21 5.65 -0.87
CA LYS A 105 -1.51 6.24 -0.52
C LYS A 105 -1.45 7.02 0.81
N ASP A 106 -0.26 7.36 1.28
CA ASP A 106 -0.02 8.05 2.55
C ASP A 106 -0.59 7.28 3.76
N MET A 107 -0.61 5.95 3.67
CA MET A 107 -1.07 5.05 4.72
C MET A 107 0.12 4.41 5.46
N ASP A 108 1.13 5.20 5.81
CA ASP A 108 2.40 4.73 6.37
C ASP A 108 2.22 3.99 7.71
N GLU A 109 1.28 4.39 8.56
CA GLU A 109 0.98 3.70 9.81
C GLU A 109 0.55 2.24 9.60
N TYR A 110 -0.23 1.97 8.54
CA TYR A 110 -0.60 0.60 8.19
C TYR A 110 0.57 -0.19 7.59
N ALA A 111 1.48 0.47 6.89
CA ALA A 111 2.71 -0.16 6.43
C ALA A 111 3.59 -0.57 7.61
N ILE A 112 3.76 0.28 8.63
CA ILE A 112 4.45 -0.06 9.88
C ILE A 112 3.76 -1.22 10.59
N PHE A 113 2.43 -1.16 10.76
CA PHE A 113 1.66 -2.24 11.37
C PHE A 113 1.87 -3.58 10.65
N LEU A 114 1.91 -3.55 9.31
CA LEU A 114 2.18 -4.73 8.48
C LEU A 114 3.60 -5.27 8.70
N TYR A 115 4.61 -4.40 8.73
CA TYR A 115 5.99 -4.79 8.97
C TYR A 115 6.20 -5.36 10.38
N ASP A 116 5.56 -4.77 11.40
CA ASP A 116 5.61 -5.29 12.78
C ASP A 116 4.98 -6.67 12.87
N LYS A 117 3.84 -6.88 12.22
CA LYS A 117 3.22 -8.19 12.12
C LYS A 117 4.17 -9.19 11.43
N GLY A 118 4.76 -8.82 10.30
CA GLY A 118 5.71 -9.67 9.57
C GLY A 118 6.95 -10.03 10.40
N SER A 119 7.49 -9.07 11.14
CA SER A 119 8.65 -9.25 12.02
C SER A 119 8.41 -10.28 13.14
N ASN A 120 7.14 -10.50 13.51
CA ASN A 120 6.72 -11.44 14.53
C ASN A 120 6.34 -12.83 13.98
N ILE A 121 6.43 -13.04 12.67
CA ILE A 121 6.16 -14.34 12.03
C ILE A 121 7.47 -15.14 11.96
N PRO A 122 7.62 -16.22 12.76
CA PRO A 122 8.89 -16.98 12.80
C PRO A 122 9.30 -17.56 11.45
N SER A 123 8.33 -17.99 10.63
CA SER A 123 8.58 -18.59 9.31
C SER A 123 9.16 -17.61 8.29
N MET A 124 8.95 -16.30 8.45
CA MET A 124 9.55 -15.28 7.59
C MET A 124 11.05 -15.08 7.86
N ASN A 125 11.47 -15.25 9.10
CA ASN A 125 12.86 -15.00 9.54
C ASN A 125 13.43 -13.66 9.06
N TYR A 126 12.60 -12.60 9.10
CA TYR A 126 12.91 -11.26 8.60
C TYR A 126 12.28 -10.19 9.48
N LYS A 127 13.01 -9.13 9.80
CA LYS A 127 12.62 -8.14 10.81
C LYS A 127 12.09 -6.82 10.24
N PHE A 128 12.20 -6.59 8.94
CA PHE A 128 11.76 -5.38 8.25
C PHE A 128 12.33 -4.07 8.85
N TYR A 129 13.51 -4.12 9.51
CA TYR A 129 14.09 -2.94 10.13
C TYR A 129 14.41 -1.84 9.11
N MET A 130 15.00 -2.20 7.96
CA MET A 130 15.30 -1.26 6.89
C MET A 130 14.03 -0.60 6.34
N GLU A 131 13.01 -1.38 6.06
CA GLU A 131 11.74 -0.91 5.52
C GLU A 131 11.01 -0.01 6.53
N LYS A 132 11.03 -0.37 7.82
CA LYS A 132 10.47 0.47 8.90
C LYS A 132 11.23 1.77 9.04
N ALA A 133 12.56 1.73 9.05
CA ALA A 133 13.38 2.93 9.12
C ALA A 133 13.06 3.92 7.99
N MET A 134 13.00 3.43 6.75
CA MET A 134 12.65 4.24 5.58
C MET A 134 11.21 4.79 5.66
N THR A 135 10.30 4.04 6.25
CA THR A 135 8.91 4.48 6.43
C THR A 135 8.82 5.55 7.50
N TYR A 136 9.48 5.37 8.66
CA TYR A 136 9.54 6.41 9.71
C TYR A 136 10.24 7.67 9.22
N GLN A 137 11.27 7.54 8.38
CA GLN A 137 11.94 8.69 7.77
C GLN A 137 10.98 9.48 6.86
N SER A 138 10.13 8.82 6.06
CA SER A 138 9.09 9.49 5.26
C SER A 138 8.04 10.19 6.12
N MET A 139 7.74 9.63 7.30
CA MET A 139 6.85 10.24 8.30
C MET A 139 7.51 11.35 9.12
N MET A 140 8.79 11.67 8.86
CA MET A 140 9.63 12.61 9.64
C MET A 140 9.82 12.22 11.12
N ASP A 141 9.60 10.95 11.46
CA ASP A 141 9.89 10.38 12.78
C ASP A 141 11.35 9.87 12.78
N PHE A 142 12.29 10.82 12.86
CA PHE A 142 13.72 10.53 12.73
C PHE A 142 14.27 9.70 13.91
N GLU A 143 13.66 9.78 15.08
CA GLU A 143 14.03 8.98 16.25
C GLU A 143 13.80 7.50 15.94
N LYS A 144 12.56 7.12 15.61
CA LYS A 144 12.25 5.73 15.26
C LYS A 144 12.96 5.25 14.00
N ALA A 145 13.18 6.15 13.03
CA ALA A 145 13.97 5.80 11.84
C ALA A 145 15.39 5.39 12.24
N THR A 146 16.06 6.19 13.09
CA THR A 146 17.41 5.92 13.58
C THR A 146 17.48 4.62 14.37
N ASP A 147 16.54 4.40 15.29
CA ASP A 147 16.47 3.15 16.06
C ASP A 147 16.40 1.91 15.16
N ASN A 148 15.55 1.96 14.13
CA ASN A 148 15.43 0.84 13.20
C ASN A 148 16.67 0.67 12.31
N TYR A 149 17.35 1.76 11.91
CA TYR A 149 18.62 1.66 11.21
C TYR A 149 19.72 1.03 12.09
N LEU A 150 19.77 1.36 13.38
CA LEU A 150 20.72 0.73 14.32
C LEU A 150 20.42 -0.76 14.48
N LEU A 151 19.16 -1.15 14.65
CA LEU A 151 18.77 -2.56 14.71
C LEU A 151 19.12 -3.33 13.42
N GLN A 152 19.04 -2.68 12.26
CA GLN A 152 19.48 -3.28 11.00
C GLN A 152 20.99 -3.50 10.98
N LEU A 153 21.78 -2.52 11.45
CA LEU A 153 23.24 -2.64 11.53
C LEU A 153 23.70 -3.73 12.54
N GLU A 154 22.96 -3.91 13.61
CA GLU A 154 23.22 -5.02 14.55
C GLU A 154 22.99 -6.38 13.89
N MET A 155 22.03 -6.49 12.96
CA MET A 155 21.77 -7.72 12.21
C MET A 155 22.73 -7.93 11.04
N ASP A 156 23.01 -6.87 10.28
CA ASP A 156 23.90 -6.91 9.12
C ASP A 156 24.79 -5.64 9.07
N PRO A 157 26.02 -5.73 9.60
CA PRO A 157 26.98 -4.61 9.57
C PRO A 157 27.39 -4.17 8.15
N ASN A 158 27.16 -4.97 7.12
CA ASN A 158 27.47 -4.60 5.74
C ASN A 158 26.56 -3.49 5.21
N ASP A 159 25.42 -3.25 5.84
CA ASP A 159 24.52 -2.16 5.47
C ASP A 159 25.00 -0.76 5.93
N TYR A 160 26.16 -0.66 6.60
CA TYR A 160 26.68 0.59 7.17
C TYR A 160 26.78 1.73 6.15
N GLU A 161 27.44 1.54 5.01
CA GLU A 161 27.64 2.63 4.03
C GLU A 161 26.30 3.09 3.41
N MET A 162 25.38 2.16 3.20
CA MET A 162 24.04 2.47 2.70
C MET A 162 23.26 3.29 3.73
N ILE A 163 23.26 2.89 4.99
CA ILE A 163 22.53 3.57 6.07
C ILE A 163 23.15 4.95 6.33
N LYS A 164 24.48 5.05 6.38
CA LYS A 164 25.20 6.32 6.52
C LYS A 164 24.81 7.32 5.45
N SER A 165 24.71 6.89 4.19
CA SER A 165 24.30 7.76 3.09
C SER A 165 22.85 8.26 3.18
N ARG A 166 21.99 7.58 3.94
CA ARG A 166 20.59 7.98 4.16
C ARG A 166 20.42 8.95 5.32
N LEU A 167 21.35 8.94 6.26
CA LEU A 167 21.37 9.81 7.44
C LEU A 167 22.17 11.11 7.22
N SER A 168 22.88 11.24 6.10
CA SER A 168 23.65 12.42 5.69
C SER A 168 22.81 13.38 4.87
#